data_95ea7f51cb2ad7bebefc4d88a1aab770
#
_entry.id   95ea7f51cb2ad7bebefc4d88a1aab770
#
_cell.length_a   1.000
_cell.length_b   1.000
_cell.length_c   1.000
_cell.angle_alpha   90.00
_cell.angle_beta   90.00
_cell.angle_gamma   90.00
#
_symmetry.space_group_name_H-M   'P 1'
#
loop_
_entity.id
_entity.type
_entity.pdbx_description
1 polymer ?
#
loop_
_entity_poly.entity_id
_entity_poly.type
_entity_poly.pdbx_seq_one_letter_code
_entity_poly.pdbx_strand_id
1 'polypeptide(L)'
;RRQRQMCIRDSIKAAAEKAGVGYLRLLRPASPLPENCLVFESAKQAAEALAAKEGNLLLATGAKELAQFAAIPPERLYPRVLPTLESIAACEAANIPHRNIIAMQGPFSFALNQAMMEQFHIRWLVTKDGGAAGGFDEKAAAASAAGAQLVVIRRPPEQGETASEVLKRCKEMIR
;
A
#
# COMPACT_ATOMS: atom_id res chain seq x y z
N ARG A 1 6.51 19.54 19.35
CA ARG A 1 6.45 18.11 19.74
C ARG A 1 5.67 17.37 18.66
N ARG A 2 6.37 16.69 17.75
CA ARG A 2 5.74 15.77 16.80
C ARG A 2 5.16 14.61 17.61
N GLN A 3 3.83 14.57 17.79
CA GLN A 3 3.14 13.39 18.25
C GLN A 3 3.34 12.32 17.14
N ARG A 4 4.18 11.33 17.40
CA ARG A 4 4.27 10.13 16.59
C ARG A 4 2.88 9.47 16.68
N GLN A 5 2.08 9.52 15.62
CA GLN A 5 0.89 8.69 15.53
C GLN A 5 1.37 7.24 15.68
N MET A 6 1.14 6.66 16.84
CA MET A 6 1.44 5.25 17.08
C MET A 6 0.65 4.42 16.09
N CYS A 7 1.32 3.51 15.40
CA CYS A 7 0.64 2.52 14.57
C CYS A 7 -0.34 1.74 15.47
N ILE A 8 -1.52 1.39 14.97
CA ILE A 8 -2.53 0.58 15.70
C ILE A 8 -1.87 -0.66 16.34
N ARG A 9 -0.92 -1.27 15.65
CA ARG A 9 -0.14 -2.43 16.14
C ARG A 9 0.69 -2.12 17.37
N ASP A 10 1.38 -0.99 17.38
CA ASP A 10 2.20 -0.58 18.52
C ASP A 10 1.32 -0.27 19.72
N SER A 11 0.14 0.30 19.47
CA SER A 11 -0.86 0.55 20.51
C SER A 11 -1.39 -0.73 21.12
N ILE A 12 -1.70 -1.75 20.29
CA ILE A 12 -2.16 -3.07 20.76
C ILE A 12 -1.07 -3.76 21.56
N LYS A 13 0.19 -3.76 21.07
CA LYS A 13 1.32 -4.35 21.78
C LYS A 13 1.54 -3.70 23.14
N ALA A 14 1.55 -2.38 23.20
CA ALA A 14 1.70 -1.65 24.45
C ALA A 14 0.53 -1.89 25.42
N ALA A 15 -0.70 -2.02 24.92
CA ALA A 15 -1.86 -2.34 25.73
C ALA A 15 -1.78 -3.77 26.31
N ALA A 16 -1.33 -4.75 25.52
CA ALA A 16 -1.12 -6.12 25.95
C ALA A 16 -0.04 -6.21 27.04
N GLU A 17 1.10 -5.53 26.84
CA GLU A 17 2.17 -5.43 27.84
C GLU A 17 1.67 -4.82 29.15
N LYS A 18 0.91 -3.72 29.07
CA LYS A 18 0.33 -3.06 30.25
C LYS A 18 -0.70 -3.94 30.99
N ALA A 19 -1.45 -4.75 30.26
CA ALA A 19 -2.43 -5.67 30.81
C ALA A 19 -1.83 -7.00 31.30
N GLY A 20 -0.52 -7.25 31.09
CA GLY A 20 0.14 -8.50 31.44
C GLY A 20 -0.35 -9.71 30.62
N VAL A 21 -0.90 -9.47 29.42
CA VAL A 21 -1.38 -10.54 28.54
C VAL A 21 -0.40 -10.82 27.39
N GLY A 22 -0.35 -12.07 26.93
CA GLY A 22 0.51 -12.48 25.84
C GLY A 22 0.12 -11.78 24.52
N TYR A 23 1.11 -11.32 23.77
CA TYR A 23 0.92 -10.73 22.45
C TYR A 23 1.56 -11.63 21.38
N LEU A 24 0.74 -12.11 20.46
CA LEU A 24 1.18 -12.88 19.30
C LEU A 24 0.87 -12.11 18.03
N ARG A 25 1.83 -12.05 17.13
CA ARG A 25 1.66 -11.39 15.83
C ARG A 25 1.78 -12.39 14.70
N LEU A 26 0.66 -12.63 14.02
CA LEU A 26 0.62 -13.41 12.79
C LEU A 26 1.19 -12.58 11.63
N LEU A 27 2.26 -13.06 11.00
CA LEU A 27 2.76 -12.51 9.74
C LEU A 27 1.92 -13.03 8.57
N ARG A 28 1.56 -12.12 7.70
CA ARG A 28 0.97 -12.48 6.41
C ARG A 28 2.10 -12.91 5.47
N PRO A 29 1.98 -14.06 4.78
CA PRO A 29 2.94 -14.41 3.74
C PRO A 29 2.99 -13.31 2.68
N ALA A 30 4.17 -13.07 2.13
CA ALA A 30 4.33 -12.20 0.97
C ALA A 30 3.73 -12.89 -0.26
N SER A 31 3.11 -12.13 -1.16
CA SER A 31 2.72 -12.65 -2.47
C SER A 31 3.96 -12.85 -3.35
N PRO A 32 4.00 -13.88 -4.20
CA PRO A 32 5.02 -13.97 -5.22
C PRO A 32 4.92 -12.73 -6.12
N LEU A 33 6.07 -12.11 -6.39
CA LEU A 33 6.12 -10.94 -7.25
C LEU A 33 6.17 -11.39 -8.72
N PRO A 34 5.42 -10.75 -9.64
CA PRO A 34 5.57 -10.99 -11.07
C PRO A 34 6.99 -10.69 -11.56
N GLU A 35 7.50 -11.48 -12.50
CA GLU A 35 8.87 -11.34 -13.03
C GLU A 35 9.16 -9.96 -13.62
N ASN A 36 8.17 -9.31 -14.21
CA ASN A 36 8.32 -8.02 -14.90
C ASN A 36 7.92 -6.82 -14.02
N CYS A 37 7.94 -6.91 -12.68
CA CYS A 37 7.67 -5.77 -11.81
C CYS A 37 8.96 -5.05 -11.41
N LEU A 38 8.86 -3.72 -11.22
CA LEU A 38 9.93 -2.94 -10.60
C LEU A 38 9.75 -2.97 -9.08
N VAL A 39 10.83 -3.25 -8.35
CA VAL A 39 10.78 -3.38 -6.89
C VAL A 39 11.68 -2.34 -6.24
N PHE A 40 11.14 -1.61 -5.26
CA PHE A 40 11.86 -0.58 -4.50
C PHE A 40 11.68 -0.79 -3.01
N GLU A 41 12.68 -0.41 -2.23
CA GLU A 41 12.66 -0.53 -0.77
C GLU A 41 11.81 0.58 -0.10
N SER A 42 11.54 1.69 -0.82
CA SER A 42 10.75 2.80 -0.28
C SER A 42 9.96 3.53 -1.36
N ALA A 43 8.90 4.24 -0.94
CA ALA A 43 8.12 5.11 -1.81
C ALA A 43 8.99 6.24 -2.42
N LYS A 44 9.95 6.75 -1.64
CA LYS A 44 10.89 7.76 -2.10
C LYS A 44 11.75 7.27 -3.25
N GLN A 45 12.36 6.08 -3.15
CA GLN A 45 13.14 5.49 -4.24
C GLN A 45 12.30 5.24 -5.48
N ALA A 46 11.06 4.75 -5.32
CA ALA A 46 10.14 4.58 -6.44
C ALA A 46 9.82 5.92 -7.11
N ALA A 47 9.56 6.97 -6.34
CA ALA A 47 9.29 8.31 -6.84
C ALA A 47 10.49 8.89 -7.62
N GLU A 48 11.71 8.78 -7.09
CA GLU A 48 12.94 9.22 -7.73
C GLU A 48 13.16 8.50 -9.08
N ALA A 49 12.95 7.19 -9.11
CA ALA A 49 13.09 6.39 -10.34
C ALA A 49 12.03 6.72 -11.40
N LEU A 50 10.83 7.12 -10.98
CA LEU A 50 9.70 7.43 -11.87
C LEU A 50 9.64 8.92 -12.27
N ALA A 51 10.36 9.80 -11.59
CA ALA A 51 10.35 11.24 -11.88
C ALA A 51 10.77 11.56 -13.33
N ALA A 52 11.79 10.86 -13.83
CA ALA A 52 12.29 10.99 -15.20
C ALA A 52 11.52 10.16 -16.25
N LYS A 53 10.52 9.37 -15.82
CA LYS A 53 9.71 8.54 -16.71
C LYS A 53 8.45 9.28 -17.10
N GLU A 54 7.95 9.04 -18.32
CA GLU A 54 6.68 9.60 -18.78
C GLU A 54 5.48 8.72 -18.39
N GLY A 55 4.27 9.32 -18.44
CA GLY A 55 3.00 8.64 -18.20
C GLY A 55 2.43 8.86 -16.81
N ASN A 56 1.15 8.53 -16.66
CA ASN A 56 0.39 8.69 -15.42
C ASN A 56 0.67 7.55 -14.42
N LEU A 57 0.62 7.90 -13.14
CA LEU A 57 0.86 6.96 -12.04
C LEU A 57 -0.42 6.77 -11.21
N LEU A 58 -0.89 5.52 -11.09
CA LEU A 58 -1.90 5.16 -10.09
C LEU A 58 -1.19 4.80 -8.78
N LEU A 59 -1.36 5.64 -7.74
CA LEU A 59 -0.75 5.45 -6.43
C LEU A 59 -1.72 4.67 -5.52
N ALA A 60 -1.57 3.36 -5.43
CA ALA A 60 -2.35 2.49 -4.55
C ALA A 60 -1.66 2.28 -3.18
N THR A 61 -0.88 3.26 -2.73
CA THR A 61 -0.10 3.24 -1.48
C THR A 61 -0.80 3.91 -0.31
N GLY A 62 -1.90 4.62 -0.58
CA GLY A 62 -2.65 5.43 0.39
C GLY A 62 -2.07 6.82 0.61
N ALA A 63 -2.83 7.68 1.31
CA ALA A 63 -2.52 9.10 1.47
C ALA A 63 -1.21 9.39 2.23
N LYS A 64 -0.81 8.50 3.15
CA LYS A 64 0.39 8.71 4.00
C LYS A 64 1.71 8.74 3.22
N GLU A 65 1.77 8.07 2.07
CA GLU A 65 2.97 8.01 1.24
C GLU A 65 3.01 9.11 0.17
N LEU A 66 1.91 9.86 0.00
CA LEU A 66 1.75 10.80 -1.12
C LEU A 66 2.85 11.87 -1.17
N ALA A 67 3.27 12.38 -0.02
CA ALA A 67 4.35 13.37 0.08
C ALA A 67 5.70 12.87 -0.46
N GLN A 68 5.92 11.55 -0.54
CA GLN A 68 7.14 10.97 -1.09
C GLN A 68 7.23 11.14 -2.63
N PHE A 69 6.09 11.38 -3.29
CA PHE A 69 5.99 11.55 -4.74
C PHE A 69 6.05 13.01 -5.19
N ALA A 70 6.47 13.95 -4.31
CA ALA A 70 6.53 15.38 -4.61
C ALA A 70 7.50 15.75 -5.77
N ALA A 71 8.43 14.86 -6.15
CA ALA A 71 9.31 15.05 -7.29
C ALA A 71 8.62 14.81 -8.64
N ILE A 72 7.41 14.25 -8.65
CA ILE A 72 6.63 13.96 -9.85
C ILE A 72 5.57 15.05 -10.02
N PRO A 73 5.35 15.60 -11.22
CA PRO A 73 4.30 16.59 -11.47
C PRO A 73 2.93 16.07 -10.98
N PRO A 74 2.19 16.85 -10.17
CA PRO A 74 0.94 16.39 -9.55
C PRO A 74 -0.15 16.03 -10.56
N GLU A 75 -0.11 16.58 -11.77
CA GLU A 75 -1.03 16.28 -12.86
C GLU A 75 -0.93 14.83 -13.35
N ARG A 76 0.22 14.20 -13.14
CA ARG A 76 0.48 12.81 -13.50
C ARG A 76 0.11 11.82 -12.39
N LEU A 77 -0.19 12.31 -11.18
CA LEU A 77 -0.47 11.49 -10.02
C LEU A 77 -1.98 11.24 -9.87
N TYR A 78 -2.35 9.98 -9.76
CA TYR A 78 -3.72 9.52 -9.51
C TYR A 78 -3.73 8.74 -8.18
N PRO A 79 -3.77 9.42 -7.03
CA PRO A 79 -3.79 8.75 -5.74
C PRO A 79 -5.14 8.08 -5.49
N ARG A 80 -5.10 6.79 -5.15
CA ARG A 80 -6.25 6.06 -4.64
C ARG A 80 -6.18 6.01 -3.12
N VAL A 81 -7.11 6.70 -2.49
CA VAL A 81 -7.14 6.97 -1.05
C VAL A 81 -8.49 6.59 -0.45
N LEU A 82 -8.57 6.47 0.87
CA LEU A 82 -9.84 6.32 1.56
C LEU A 82 -10.68 7.59 1.41
N PRO A 83 -12.03 7.49 1.34
CA PRO A 83 -12.93 8.64 1.24
C PRO A 83 -13.09 9.34 2.61
N THR A 84 -12.00 9.85 3.16
CA THR A 84 -11.94 10.57 4.43
C THR A 84 -11.42 11.99 4.23
N LEU A 85 -11.84 12.93 5.07
CA LEU A 85 -11.36 14.31 5.01
C LEU A 85 -9.84 14.41 5.12
N GLU A 86 -9.22 13.61 5.99
CA GLU A 86 -7.76 13.55 6.15
C GLU A 86 -7.06 13.13 4.86
N SER A 87 -7.62 12.13 4.14
CA SER A 87 -7.04 11.66 2.88
C SER A 87 -7.18 12.68 1.76
N ILE A 88 -8.30 13.36 1.67
CA ILE A 88 -8.53 14.43 0.69
C ILE A 88 -7.61 15.61 0.98
N ALA A 89 -7.53 16.07 2.24
CA ALA A 89 -6.63 17.15 2.64
C ALA A 89 -5.14 16.81 2.33
N ALA A 90 -4.73 15.56 2.47
CA ALA A 90 -3.39 15.13 2.07
C ALA A 90 -3.16 15.23 0.55
N CYS A 91 -4.17 14.96 -0.27
CA CYS A 91 -4.10 15.14 -1.71
C CYS A 91 -4.01 16.62 -2.09
N GLU A 92 -4.79 17.48 -1.45
CA GLU A 92 -4.76 18.93 -1.65
C GLU A 92 -3.41 19.53 -1.24
N ALA A 93 -2.87 19.10 -0.09
CA ALA A 93 -1.53 19.52 0.37
C ALA A 93 -0.40 19.11 -0.59
N ALA A 94 -0.62 18.05 -1.37
CA ALA A 94 0.29 17.61 -2.45
C ALA A 94 -0.02 18.28 -3.80
N ASN A 95 -0.92 19.25 -3.87
CA ASN A 95 -1.38 19.93 -5.07
C ASN A 95 -1.95 18.99 -6.15
N ILE A 96 -2.52 17.85 -5.75
CA ILE A 96 -3.15 16.93 -6.69
C ILE A 96 -4.43 17.56 -7.25
N PRO A 97 -4.60 17.63 -8.58
CA PRO A 97 -5.87 18.08 -9.17
C PRO A 97 -7.04 17.22 -8.66
N HIS A 98 -8.16 17.82 -8.26
CA HIS A 98 -9.31 17.09 -7.70
C HIS A 98 -9.81 15.99 -8.65
N ARG A 99 -9.78 16.22 -9.96
CA ARG A 99 -10.16 15.24 -10.99
C ARG A 99 -9.30 13.96 -10.99
N ASN A 100 -8.11 14.02 -10.39
CA ASN A 100 -7.17 12.90 -10.31
C ASN A 100 -7.32 12.12 -8.99
N ILE A 101 -8.10 12.61 -8.03
CA ILE A 101 -8.27 11.98 -6.71
C ILE A 101 -9.29 10.85 -6.83
N ILE A 102 -8.86 9.62 -6.55
CA ILE A 102 -9.71 8.44 -6.53
C ILE A 102 -10.01 8.08 -5.07
N ALA A 103 -11.07 8.67 -4.52
CA ALA A 103 -11.47 8.45 -3.12
C ALA A 103 -12.44 7.27 -3.01
N MET A 104 -11.92 6.07 -2.79
CA MET A 104 -12.69 4.82 -2.74
C MET A 104 -12.13 3.86 -1.69
N GLN A 105 -13.02 3.08 -1.07
CA GLN A 105 -12.65 1.99 -0.15
C GLN A 105 -12.73 0.64 -0.87
N GLY A 106 -11.64 -0.15 -0.76
CA GLY A 106 -11.60 -1.53 -1.27
C GLY A 106 -12.46 -2.52 -0.46
N PRO A 107 -12.48 -3.79 -0.87
CA PRO A 107 -11.62 -4.40 -1.89
C PRO A 107 -11.99 -4.00 -3.32
N PHE A 108 -11.01 -4.08 -4.24
CA PHE A 108 -11.18 -3.74 -5.65
C PHE A 108 -11.02 -4.97 -6.51
N SER A 109 -12.01 -5.27 -7.34
CA SER A 109 -11.95 -6.37 -8.30
C SER A 109 -10.91 -6.11 -9.41
N PHE A 110 -10.53 -7.17 -10.11
CA PHE A 110 -9.72 -7.07 -11.33
C PHE A 110 -10.32 -6.07 -12.33
N ALA A 111 -11.61 -6.21 -12.67
CA ALA A 111 -12.28 -5.37 -13.66
C ALA A 111 -12.25 -3.88 -13.27
N LEU A 112 -12.48 -3.54 -11.99
CA LEU A 112 -12.45 -2.16 -11.54
C LEU A 112 -11.02 -1.58 -11.56
N ASN A 113 -10.01 -2.37 -11.16
CA ASN A 113 -8.61 -1.94 -11.28
C ASN A 113 -8.22 -1.68 -12.75
N GLN A 114 -8.59 -2.58 -13.66
CA GLN A 114 -8.33 -2.44 -15.08
C GLN A 114 -9.01 -1.19 -15.65
N ALA A 115 -10.32 -1.02 -15.41
CA ALA A 115 -11.09 0.11 -15.91
C ALA A 115 -10.51 1.46 -15.43
N MET A 116 -10.06 1.56 -14.18
CA MET A 116 -9.40 2.77 -13.69
C MET A 116 -8.08 3.05 -14.43
N MET A 117 -7.28 2.01 -14.67
CA MET A 117 -6.00 2.19 -15.36
C MET A 117 -6.19 2.60 -16.83
N GLU A 118 -7.15 2.03 -17.51
CA GLU A 118 -7.51 2.39 -18.88
C GLU A 118 -8.08 3.82 -18.96
N GLN A 119 -9.06 4.14 -18.09
CA GLN A 119 -9.73 5.45 -18.05
C GLN A 119 -8.76 6.61 -17.84
N PHE A 120 -7.77 6.44 -16.98
CA PHE A 120 -6.81 7.48 -16.63
C PHE A 120 -5.47 7.34 -17.38
N HIS A 121 -5.39 6.47 -18.37
CA HIS A 121 -4.17 6.21 -19.15
C HIS A 121 -2.95 5.95 -18.26
N ILE A 122 -3.14 5.08 -17.25
CA ILE A 122 -2.11 4.76 -16.27
C ILE A 122 -1.00 3.95 -16.93
N ARG A 123 0.22 4.46 -16.84
CA ARG A 123 1.43 3.77 -17.29
C ARG A 123 2.11 3.01 -16.14
N TRP A 124 1.95 3.49 -14.92
CA TRP A 124 2.64 2.96 -13.72
C TRP A 124 1.65 2.72 -12.60
N LEU A 125 1.50 1.47 -12.17
CA LEU A 125 0.76 1.13 -10.96
C LEU A 125 1.74 0.99 -9.79
N VAL A 126 1.71 1.91 -8.86
CA VAL A 126 2.54 1.86 -7.64
C VAL A 126 1.73 1.28 -6.49
N THR A 127 2.17 0.17 -5.93
CA THR A 127 1.50 -0.50 -4.80
C THR A 127 2.51 -0.99 -3.78
N LYS A 128 2.04 -1.23 -2.55
CA LYS A 128 2.82 -1.95 -1.55
C LYS A 128 2.60 -3.45 -1.72
N ASP A 129 3.59 -4.24 -1.37
CA ASP A 129 3.41 -5.68 -1.21
C ASP A 129 2.38 -5.94 -0.10
N GLY A 130 1.11 -6.02 -0.49
CA GLY A 130 -0.04 -6.15 0.42
C GLY A 130 -0.36 -7.59 0.79
N GLY A 131 0.25 -8.57 0.13
CA GLY A 131 -0.19 -9.97 0.15
C GLY A 131 -1.59 -10.13 -0.45
N ALA A 132 -2.07 -11.36 -0.56
CA ALA A 132 -3.39 -11.69 -1.13
C ALA A 132 -4.54 -10.92 -0.45
N ALA A 133 -4.51 -10.79 0.89
CA ALA A 133 -5.52 -10.02 1.64
C ALA A 133 -5.54 -8.51 1.30
N GLY A 134 -4.52 -7.97 0.62
CA GLY A 134 -4.48 -6.58 0.13
C GLY A 134 -4.93 -6.43 -1.31
N GLY A 135 -5.46 -7.50 -1.94
CA GLY A 135 -5.85 -7.51 -3.36
C GLY A 135 -4.65 -7.26 -4.27
N PHE A 136 -3.49 -7.82 -3.91
CA PHE A 136 -2.27 -7.64 -4.71
C PHE A 136 -2.39 -8.34 -6.06
N ASP A 137 -2.91 -9.56 -6.06
CA ASP A 137 -3.01 -10.40 -7.26
C ASP A 137 -3.95 -9.78 -8.30
N GLU A 138 -5.12 -9.26 -7.86
CA GLU A 138 -6.07 -8.56 -8.73
C GLU A 138 -5.46 -7.28 -9.33
N LYS A 139 -4.67 -6.55 -8.55
CA LYS A 139 -3.98 -5.35 -9.04
C LYS A 139 -2.89 -5.68 -10.04
N ALA A 140 -2.09 -6.71 -9.76
CA ALA A 140 -1.01 -7.14 -10.64
C ALA A 140 -1.55 -7.67 -11.97
N ALA A 141 -2.59 -8.52 -11.93
CA ALA A 141 -3.25 -9.03 -13.12
C ALA A 141 -3.90 -7.90 -13.95
N ALA A 142 -4.57 -6.96 -13.29
CA ALA A 142 -5.19 -5.82 -13.96
C ALA A 142 -4.16 -4.87 -14.58
N ALA A 143 -3.00 -4.66 -13.94
CA ALA A 143 -1.92 -3.86 -14.51
C ALA A 143 -1.37 -4.50 -15.78
N SER A 144 -1.15 -5.82 -15.78
CA SER A 144 -0.72 -6.56 -16.96
C SER A 144 -1.74 -6.45 -18.10
N ALA A 145 -3.03 -6.60 -17.81
CA ALA A 145 -4.09 -6.52 -18.82
C ALA A 145 -4.24 -5.10 -19.39
N ALA A 146 -4.07 -4.06 -18.59
CA ALA A 146 -4.13 -2.66 -19.02
C ALA A 146 -2.81 -2.16 -19.65
N GLY A 147 -1.77 -2.99 -19.76
CA GLY A 147 -0.46 -2.58 -20.26
C GLY A 147 0.29 -1.61 -19.33
N ALA A 148 -0.09 -1.54 -18.06
CA ALA A 148 0.58 -0.72 -17.06
C ALA A 148 1.72 -1.50 -16.40
N GLN A 149 2.86 -0.83 -16.20
CA GLN A 149 4.00 -1.41 -15.49
C GLN A 149 3.74 -1.43 -13.98
N LEU A 150 3.89 -2.60 -13.36
CA LEU A 150 3.76 -2.77 -11.92
C LEU A 150 5.03 -2.29 -11.20
N VAL A 151 4.84 -1.47 -10.18
CA VAL A 151 5.88 -0.95 -9.29
C VAL A 151 5.53 -1.32 -7.85
N VAL A 152 6.36 -2.12 -7.23
CA VAL A 152 6.11 -2.65 -5.89
C VAL A 152 7.06 -2.02 -4.88
N ILE A 153 6.50 -1.43 -3.84
CA ILE A 153 7.25 -0.97 -2.67
C ILE A 153 7.26 -2.11 -1.66
N ARG A 154 8.43 -2.61 -1.33
CA ARG A 154 8.60 -3.65 -0.32
C ARG A 154 8.07 -3.20 1.04
N ARG A 155 7.56 -4.14 1.80
CA ARG A 155 7.32 -3.91 3.22
C ARG A 155 8.65 -3.90 3.96
N PRO A 156 8.81 -3.02 4.95
CA PRO A 156 9.87 -3.19 5.93
C PRO A 156 9.80 -4.60 6.54
N PRO A 157 10.93 -5.22 6.84
CA PRO A 157 10.94 -6.51 7.54
C PRO A 157 10.12 -6.39 8.81
N GLU A 158 9.11 -7.25 8.95
CA GLU A 158 8.21 -7.27 10.09
C GLU A 158 8.57 -8.44 11.00
N GLN A 159 8.64 -8.19 12.30
CA GLN A 159 8.77 -9.25 13.30
C GLN A 159 7.40 -9.86 13.58
N GLY A 160 7.33 -11.18 13.64
CA GLY A 160 6.12 -11.94 13.94
C GLY A 160 6.31 -13.42 13.61
N GLU A 161 5.25 -14.17 13.76
CA GLU A 161 5.25 -15.62 13.66
C GLU A 161 4.37 -16.09 12.50
N THR A 162 4.71 -17.21 11.92
CA THR A 162 3.88 -17.88 10.89
C THR A 162 2.59 -18.42 11.51
N ALA A 163 1.60 -18.75 10.68
CA ALA A 163 0.33 -19.32 11.17
C ALA A 163 0.54 -20.62 11.97
N SER A 164 1.48 -21.47 11.56
CA SER A 164 1.81 -22.72 12.25
C SER A 164 2.44 -22.47 13.62
N GLU A 165 3.35 -21.50 13.73
CA GLU A 165 3.97 -21.13 15.01
C GLU A 165 2.96 -20.51 15.98
N VAL A 166 2.11 -19.59 15.50
CA VAL A 166 1.03 -19.01 16.31
C VAL A 166 0.08 -20.10 16.83
N LEU A 167 -0.37 -21.02 15.95
CA LEU A 167 -1.24 -22.11 16.34
C LEU A 167 -0.59 -23.06 17.37
N LYS A 168 0.70 -23.35 17.22
CA LYS A 168 1.46 -24.15 18.18
C LYS A 168 1.47 -23.49 19.56
N ARG A 169 1.82 -22.20 19.61
CA ARG A 169 1.84 -21.44 20.88
C ARG A 169 0.45 -21.32 21.52
N CYS A 170 -0.59 -21.09 20.74
CA CYS A 170 -1.96 -21.09 21.28
C CYS A 170 -2.34 -22.43 21.91
N LYS A 171 -1.97 -23.57 21.30
CA LYS A 171 -2.21 -24.89 21.87
C LYS A 171 -1.43 -25.13 23.15
N GLU A 172 -0.23 -24.60 23.28
CA GLU A 172 0.60 -24.71 24.50
C GLU A 172 0.03 -23.86 25.66
N MET A 173 -0.62 -22.72 25.33
CA MET A 173 -1.23 -21.81 26.32
C MET A 173 -2.58 -22.31 26.86
N ILE A 174 -3.24 -23.26 26.19
CA ILE A 174 -4.55 -23.81 26.57
C ILE A 174 -4.39 -25.10 27.41
N ARG A 175 -3.19 -25.66 27.50
CA ARG A 175 -2.85 -26.80 28.35
C ARG A 175 -2.42 -26.33 29.74
#